data_e8ed87cf90b784f865685b3b59b55797
#
_entry.id   e8ed87cf90b784f865685b3b59b55797
#
_cell.length_a   1.000
_cell.length_b   1.000
_cell.length_c   1.000
_cell.angle_alpha   90.00
_cell.angle_beta   90.00
_cell.angle_gamma   90.00
#
_symmetry.space_group_name_H-M   'P 1'
#
loop_
_entity.id
_entity.type
_entity.pdbx_description
1 polymer ?
#
loop_
_entity_poly.entity_id
_entity_poly.type
_entity_poly.pdbx_seq_one_letter_code
_entity_poly.pdbx_strand_id
1 'polypeptide(L)'
;MIAIAEPKSNLELKRLPLITNYPSFRRWNRKALTQKVEGQPMCIYVHIPFCTQRCSFCYYKTVDLKDYRPEVDRYVDVLCQEIDMAAEKFQLGDRPIHAVYFGGGTPSLLVEGQVTKIVEALRRNFKHFDNKNQFSFEAEPLTISRSKL
;
A
#
# COMPACT_ATOMS: atom_id res chain seq x y z
N MET A 1 24.00 -8.91 39.70
CA MET A 1 24.87 -9.31 38.58
C MET A 1 24.05 -10.23 37.68
N ILE A 2 23.53 -9.71 36.57
CA ILE A 2 22.74 -10.50 35.61
C ILE A 2 23.75 -11.02 34.59
N ALA A 3 23.95 -12.34 34.56
CA ALA A 3 24.80 -12.99 33.56
C ALA A 3 24.13 -12.93 32.20
N ILE A 4 24.68 -12.17 31.29
CA ILE A 4 24.28 -12.18 29.88
C ILE A 4 24.92 -13.43 29.26
N ALA A 5 24.08 -14.39 28.86
CA ALA A 5 24.56 -15.58 28.15
C ALA A 5 25.11 -15.15 26.78
N GLU A 6 26.35 -15.54 26.48
CA GLU A 6 26.94 -15.32 25.14
C GLU A 6 26.11 -16.01 24.06
N PRO A 7 25.88 -15.35 22.92
CA PRO A 7 25.16 -15.98 21.80
C PRO A 7 26.01 -17.12 21.24
N LYS A 8 25.46 -18.33 21.19
CA LYS A 8 26.09 -19.48 20.54
C LYS A 8 26.43 -19.13 19.08
N SER A 9 27.69 -18.90 18.83
CA SER A 9 28.27 -18.60 17.53
C SER A 9 28.28 -19.83 16.65
N ASN A 10 27.22 -20.21 15.99
CA ASN A 10 27.21 -21.12 14.84
C ASN A 10 25.85 -21.11 14.11
N LEU A 11 25.16 -19.97 14.06
CA LEU A 11 24.18 -19.76 12.99
C LEU A 11 24.97 -19.19 11.79
N GLU A 12 25.36 -20.07 10.87
CA GLU A 12 25.61 -19.64 9.51
C GLU A 12 24.30 -19.00 8.98
N LEU A 13 24.18 -17.71 9.16
CA LEU A 13 23.19 -16.90 8.45
C LEU A 13 23.54 -17.00 6.98
N LYS A 14 23.06 -18.06 6.31
CA LYS A 14 22.98 -18.04 4.84
C LYS A 14 22.26 -16.76 4.50
N ARG A 15 22.96 -15.80 3.90
CA ARG A 15 22.36 -14.58 3.38
C ARG A 15 21.29 -15.01 2.40
N LEU A 16 20.03 -15.06 2.86
CA LEU A 16 18.91 -15.20 1.97
C LEU A 16 18.98 -13.98 1.04
N PRO A 17 18.88 -14.19 -0.27
CA PRO A 17 18.83 -13.07 -1.20
C PRO A 17 17.71 -12.14 -0.75
N LEU A 18 17.98 -10.84 -0.70
CA LEU A 18 17.01 -9.82 -0.31
C LEU A 18 15.76 -10.02 -1.18
N ILE A 19 14.65 -10.40 -0.55
CA ILE A 19 13.38 -10.54 -1.24
C ILE A 19 12.79 -9.15 -1.35
N THR A 20 13.00 -8.52 -2.50
CA THR A 20 12.47 -7.17 -2.79
C THR A 20 11.01 -7.21 -3.23
N ASN A 21 10.53 -8.39 -3.68
CA ASN A 21 9.16 -8.56 -4.17
C ASN A 21 8.56 -9.86 -3.67
N TYR A 22 7.32 -9.82 -3.25
CA TYR A 22 6.57 -11.02 -2.91
C TYR A 22 5.21 -11.00 -3.62
N PRO A 23 4.84 -12.06 -4.35
CA PRO A 23 5.70 -13.19 -4.73
C PRO A 23 6.83 -12.79 -5.68
N SER A 24 7.93 -13.56 -5.69
CA SER A 24 9.06 -13.26 -6.59
C SER A 24 8.62 -13.29 -8.06
N PHE A 25 9.22 -12.44 -8.90
CA PHE A 25 8.88 -12.36 -10.34
C PHE A 25 8.92 -13.70 -11.08
N ARG A 26 9.73 -14.67 -10.63
CA ARG A 26 9.78 -16.02 -11.20
C ARG A 26 8.47 -16.80 -11.04
N ARG A 27 7.62 -16.40 -10.08
CA ARG A 27 6.31 -17.01 -9.84
C ARG A 27 5.16 -16.25 -10.50
N TRP A 28 5.43 -15.10 -11.10
CA TRP A 28 4.42 -14.35 -11.82
C TRP A 28 4.07 -15.04 -13.12
N ASN A 29 2.80 -15.27 -13.34
CA ASN A 29 2.29 -15.81 -14.59
C ASN A 29 0.91 -15.21 -14.90
N ARG A 30 0.54 -15.19 -16.18
CA ARG A 30 -0.74 -14.62 -16.61
C ARG A 30 -1.96 -15.36 -16.06
N LYS A 31 -1.82 -16.64 -15.69
CA LYS A 31 -2.91 -17.42 -15.08
C LYS A 31 -3.32 -16.84 -13.72
N ALA A 32 -2.42 -16.18 -12.99
CA ALA A 32 -2.73 -15.53 -11.74
C ALA A 32 -3.78 -14.39 -11.91
N LEU A 33 -3.84 -13.75 -13.10
CA LEU A 33 -4.80 -12.68 -13.40
C LEU A 33 -6.23 -13.21 -13.64
N THR A 34 -6.38 -14.51 -13.85
CA THR A 34 -7.68 -15.16 -14.09
C THR A 34 -8.09 -16.06 -12.93
N GLN A 35 -7.24 -16.21 -11.93
CA GLN A 35 -7.48 -17.09 -10.80
C GLN A 35 -8.48 -16.42 -9.84
N LYS A 36 -9.63 -17.04 -9.64
CA LYS A 36 -10.55 -16.62 -8.58
C LYS A 36 -9.93 -16.96 -7.23
N VAL A 37 -9.77 -15.94 -6.40
CA VAL A 37 -9.33 -16.12 -5.02
C VAL A 37 -10.58 -16.15 -4.14
N GLU A 38 -11.03 -17.32 -3.75
CA GLU A 38 -12.28 -17.48 -3.01
C GLU A 38 -12.07 -17.35 -1.49
N GLY A 39 -13.00 -16.68 -0.81
CA GLY A 39 -13.28 -16.80 0.62
C GLY A 39 -12.26 -16.26 1.62
N GLN A 40 -11.03 -16.02 1.24
CA GLN A 40 -10.01 -15.55 2.18
C GLN A 40 -10.10 -14.03 2.42
N PRO A 41 -9.90 -13.56 3.66
CA PRO A 41 -9.74 -12.15 3.93
C PRO A 41 -8.61 -11.55 3.09
N MET A 42 -8.78 -10.31 2.65
CA MET A 42 -7.77 -9.61 1.84
C MET A 42 -7.25 -8.36 2.53
N CYS A 43 -6.05 -7.96 2.19
CA CYS A 43 -5.50 -6.65 2.49
C CYS A 43 -5.49 -5.82 1.22
N ILE A 44 -5.82 -4.54 1.34
CA ILE A 44 -5.77 -3.58 0.24
C ILE A 44 -4.56 -2.70 0.45
N TYR A 45 -3.67 -2.65 -0.54
CA TYR A 45 -2.54 -1.72 -0.56
C TYR A 45 -2.79 -0.63 -1.61
N VAL A 46 -2.85 0.61 -1.14
CA VAL A 46 -3.01 1.81 -1.96
C VAL A 46 -1.64 2.47 -2.12
N HIS A 47 -1.11 2.46 -3.32
CA HIS A 47 0.21 3.02 -3.61
C HIS A 47 0.11 4.51 -3.97
N ILE A 48 0.87 5.36 -3.29
CA ILE A 48 1.00 6.79 -3.60
C ILE A 48 2.46 7.08 -3.92
N PRO A 49 2.83 7.25 -5.21
CA PRO A 49 4.24 7.31 -5.62
C PRO A 49 4.92 8.66 -5.39
N PHE A 50 4.21 9.68 -4.93
CA PHE A 50 4.72 11.05 -4.84
C PHE A 50 5.55 11.30 -3.61
N CYS A 51 6.67 12.02 -3.76
CA CYS A 51 7.53 12.52 -2.69
C CYS A 51 7.92 13.97 -2.97
N THR A 52 8.21 14.76 -1.92
CA THR A 52 8.79 16.09 -2.05
C THR A 52 10.29 16.04 -2.26
N GLN A 53 10.93 14.96 -1.80
CA GLN A 53 12.34 14.66 -1.97
C GLN A 53 12.57 13.17 -1.87
N ARG A 54 13.65 12.69 -2.51
CA ARG A 54 14.06 11.30 -2.40
C ARG A 54 14.96 11.10 -1.18
N CYS A 55 14.58 10.22 -0.28
CA CYS A 55 15.45 9.82 0.84
C CYS A 55 16.69 9.06 0.34
N SER A 56 17.84 9.28 0.97
CA SER A 56 19.13 8.68 0.56
C SER A 56 19.15 7.15 0.58
N PHE A 57 18.32 6.53 1.43
CA PHE A 57 18.18 5.09 1.59
C PHE A 57 17.05 4.48 0.75
N CYS A 58 16.25 5.32 0.07
CA CYS A 58 15.05 4.84 -0.64
C CYS A 58 15.43 4.26 -2.00
N TYR A 59 15.06 3.02 -2.23
CA TYR A 59 15.21 2.34 -3.52
C TYR A 59 13.89 2.17 -4.28
N TYR A 60 12.79 2.70 -3.74
CA TYR A 60 11.52 2.71 -4.44
C TYR A 60 11.53 3.71 -5.60
N LYS A 61 10.73 3.41 -6.62
CA LYS A 61 10.49 4.34 -7.71
C LYS A 61 9.49 5.37 -7.24
N THR A 62 9.95 6.61 -7.09
CA THR A 62 9.13 7.75 -6.66
C THR A 62 9.07 8.81 -7.73
N VAL A 63 8.05 9.64 -7.69
CA VAL A 63 7.81 10.79 -8.57
C VAL A 63 7.97 12.06 -7.74
N ASP A 64 8.79 13.01 -8.21
CA ASP A 64 8.96 14.30 -7.51
C ASP A 64 7.68 15.14 -7.66
N LEU A 65 7.10 15.52 -6.53
CA LEU A 65 5.85 16.30 -6.51
C LEU A 65 6.02 17.70 -7.09
N LYS A 66 7.23 18.28 -7.06
CA LYS A 66 7.48 19.61 -7.60
C LYS A 66 7.17 19.70 -9.08
N ASP A 67 7.54 18.63 -9.80
CA ASP A 67 7.37 18.55 -11.26
C ASP A 67 5.98 18.08 -11.67
N TYR A 68 5.31 17.31 -10.79
CA TYR A 68 4.08 16.58 -11.13
C TYR A 68 2.88 16.92 -10.25
N ARG A 69 2.88 18.07 -9.55
CA ARG A 69 1.74 18.45 -8.71
C ARG A 69 0.40 18.47 -9.45
N PRO A 70 0.28 18.95 -10.68
CA PRO A 70 -0.98 18.90 -11.44
C PRO A 70 -1.44 17.47 -11.76
N GLU A 71 -0.52 16.52 -11.79
CA GLU A 71 -0.83 15.12 -12.12
C GLU A 71 -1.38 14.32 -10.95
N VAL A 72 -1.31 14.86 -9.72
CA VAL A 72 -1.78 14.14 -8.52
C VAL A 72 -3.29 13.91 -8.58
N ASP A 73 -4.07 14.91 -8.99
CA ASP A 73 -5.52 14.76 -9.13
C ASP A 73 -5.87 13.71 -10.17
N ARG A 74 -5.20 13.76 -11.33
CA ARG A 74 -5.37 12.76 -12.39
C ARG A 74 -4.98 11.36 -11.91
N TYR A 75 -3.89 11.25 -11.16
CA TYR A 75 -3.48 9.97 -10.57
C TYR A 75 -4.56 9.41 -9.65
N VAL A 76 -5.11 10.25 -8.76
CA VAL A 76 -6.19 9.86 -7.85
C VAL A 76 -7.43 9.42 -8.62
N ASP A 77 -7.78 10.12 -9.71
CA ASP A 77 -8.91 9.75 -10.57
C ASP A 77 -8.71 8.37 -11.20
N VAL A 78 -7.53 8.12 -11.76
CA VAL A 78 -7.19 6.82 -12.36
C VAL A 78 -7.12 5.72 -11.29
N LEU A 79 -6.57 6.02 -10.11
CA LEU A 79 -6.54 5.07 -9.00
C LEU A 79 -7.95 4.66 -8.55
N CYS A 80 -8.89 5.61 -8.48
CA CYS A 80 -10.28 5.29 -8.17
C CYS A 80 -10.92 4.41 -9.26
N GLN A 81 -10.64 4.68 -10.54
CA GLN A 81 -11.07 3.80 -11.63
C GLN A 81 -10.46 2.40 -11.53
N GLU A 82 -9.18 2.30 -11.16
CA GLU A 82 -8.52 1.00 -10.94
C GLU A 82 -9.18 0.22 -9.81
N ILE A 83 -9.56 0.89 -8.71
CA ILE A 83 -10.32 0.27 -7.60
C ILE A 83 -11.65 -0.28 -8.12
N ASP A 84 -12.41 0.52 -8.88
CA ASP A 84 -13.69 0.10 -9.46
C ASP A 84 -13.52 -1.12 -10.38
N MET A 85 -12.57 -1.04 -11.31
CA MET A 85 -12.29 -2.12 -12.27
C MET A 85 -11.79 -3.40 -11.59
N ALA A 86 -10.92 -3.28 -10.58
CA ALA A 86 -10.39 -4.44 -9.88
C ALA A 86 -11.47 -5.14 -9.06
N ALA A 87 -12.31 -4.37 -8.35
CA ALA A 87 -13.42 -4.92 -7.57
C ALA A 87 -14.40 -5.70 -8.45
N GLU A 88 -14.77 -5.14 -9.61
CA GLU A 88 -15.66 -5.79 -10.57
C GLU A 88 -15.00 -7.02 -11.21
N LYS A 89 -13.83 -6.84 -11.82
CA LYS A 89 -13.15 -7.88 -12.59
C LYS A 89 -12.84 -9.12 -11.76
N PHE A 90 -12.41 -8.94 -10.52
CA PHE A 90 -12.03 -10.03 -9.64
C PHE A 90 -13.14 -10.42 -8.66
N GLN A 91 -14.33 -9.81 -8.76
CA GLN A 91 -15.48 -10.07 -7.88
C GLN A 91 -15.13 -9.95 -6.39
N LEU A 92 -14.44 -8.85 -6.03
CA LEU A 92 -13.89 -8.66 -4.68
C LEU A 92 -14.87 -8.02 -3.69
N GLY A 93 -16.00 -7.49 -4.15
CA GLY A 93 -16.91 -6.65 -3.36
C GLY A 93 -17.46 -7.30 -2.09
N ASP A 94 -17.63 -8.62 -2.08
CA ASP A 94 -18.14 -9.39 -0.94
C ASP A 94 -17.03 -10.03 -0.07
N ARG A 95 -15.75 -9.78 -0.41
CA ARG A 95 -14.66 -10.37 0.36
C ARG A 95 -14.41 -9.63 1.66
N PRO A 96 -14.18 -10.36 2.78
CA PRO A 96 -13.76 -9.72 4.02
C PRO A 96 -12.47 -8.94 3.84
N ILE A 97 -12.43 -7.71 4.36
CA ILE A 97 -11.20 -6.89 4.39
C ILE A 97 -10.58 -7.03 5.77
N HIS A 98 -9.31 -7.41 5.81
CA HIS A 98 -8.54 -7.48 7.05
C HIS A 98 -7.89 -6.12 7.36
N ALA A 99 -7.25 -5.52 6.37
CA ALA A 99 -6.55 -4.25 6.53
C ALA A 99 -6.51 -3.46 5.22
N VAL A 100 -6.42 -2.14 5.35
CA VAL A 100 -6.12 -1.21 4.27
C VAL A 100 -4.84 -0.45 4.62
N TYR A 101 -3.91 -0.37 3.68
CA TYR A 101 -2.63 0.27 3.88
C TYR A 101 -2.36 1.26 2.75
N PHE A 102 -2.14 2.53 3.12
CA PHE A 102 -1.66 3.57 2.21
C PHE A 102 -0.16 3.73 2.39
N GLY A 103 0.60 3.52 1.32
CA GLY A 103 2.05 3.57 1.37
C GLY A 103 2.69 3.93 0.05
N GLY A 104 4.02 3.81 -0.02
CA GLY A 104 4.81 4.01 -1.23
C GLY A 104 5.81 5.15 -1.15
N GLY A 105 5.48 6.30 -1.71
CA GLY A 105 6.26 7.53 -1.56
C GLY A 105 5.91 8.23 -0.25
N THR A 106 4.99 9.17 -0.28
CA THR A 106 4.53 9.92 0.89
C THR A 106 3.01 10.16 0.79
N PRO A 107 2.18 9.22 1.25
CA PRO A 107 0.72 9.36 1.16
C PRO A 107 0.16 10.63 1.81
N SER A 108 0.79 11.13 2.87
CA SER A 108 0.38 12.37 3.55
C SER A 108 0.56 13.65 2.72
N LEU A 109 1.14 13.57 1.53
CA LEU A 109 1.15 14.67 0.55
C LEU A 109 -0.21 14.90 -0.12
N LEU A 110 -1.08 13.90 -0.14
CA LEU A 110 -2.44 14.05 -0.63
C LEU A 110 -3.20 15.06 0.21
N VAL A 111 -4.01 15.89 -0.43
CA VAL A 111 -4.94 16.76 0.29
C VAL A 111 -6.17 15.98 0.75
N GLU A 112 -6.90 16.52 1.72
CA GLU A 112 -8.06 15.85 2.33
C GLU A 112 -9.07 15.35 1.30
N GLY A 113 -9.44 16.17 0.31
CA GLY A 113 -10.38 15.79 -0.74
C GLY A 113 -9.90 14.61 -1.60
N GLN A 114 -8.58 14.48 -1.83
CA GLN A 114 -7.99 13.35 -2.55
C GLN A 114 -8.06 12.06 -1.73
N VAL A 115 -7.75 12.13 -0.43
CA VAL A 115 -7.88 10.98 0.48
C VAL A 115 -9.33 10.54 0.57
N THR A 116 -10.25 11.48 0.79
CA THR A 116 -11.70 11.23 0.84
C THR A 116 -12.18 10.50 -0.42
N LYS A 117 -11.77 10.98 -1.60
CA LYS A 117 -12.15 10.36 -2.88
C LYS A 117 -11.73 8.90 -2.99
N ILE A 118 -10.49 8.57 -2.56
CA ILE A 118 -10.01 7.19 -2.56
C ILE A 118 -10.79 6.34 -1.54
N VAL A 119 -11.01 6.85 -0.33
CA VAL A 119 -11.77 6.14 0.71
C VAL A 119 -13.20 5.89 0.27
N GLU A 120 -13.85 6.83 -0.40
CA GLU A 120 -15.19 6.66 -0.96
C GLU A 120 -15.20 5.61 -2.09
N ALA A 121 -14.15 5.57 -2.93
CA ALA A 121 -14.01 4.51 -3.92
C ALA A 121 -13.91 3.11 -3.26
N LEU A 122 -13.16 3.01 -2.17
CA LEU A 122 -13.10 1.76 -1.39
C LEU A 122 -14.45 1.40 -0.79
N ARG A 123 -15.15 2.36 -0.16
CA ARG A 123 -16.45 2.12 0.48
C ARG A 123 -17.55 1.66 -0.49
N ARG A 124 -17.61 2.26 -1.68
CA ARG A 124 -18.63 1.86 -2.67
C ARG A 124 -18.38 0.48 -3.29
N ASN A 125 -17.13 0.04 -3.32
CA ASN A 125 -16.76 -1.21 -3.97
C ASN A 125 -16.65 -2.41 -3.02
N PHE A 126 -16.38 -2.18 -1.74
CA PHE A 126 -16.11 -3.25 -0.78
C PHE A 126 -17.11 -3.17 0.39
N LYS A 127 -18.08 -4.07 0.43
CA LYS A 127 -19.16 -4.10 1.43
C LYS A 127 -18.67 -4.25 2.86
N HIS A 128 -17.50 -4.87 3.05
CA HIS A 128 -16.91 -5.11 4.36
C HIS A 128 -15.81 -4.11 4.73
N PHE A 129 -15.75 -2.98 4.02
CA PHE A 129 -14.87 -1.86 4.39
C PHE A 129 -15.62 -0.91 5.32
N ASP A 130 -15.30 -0.99 6.60
CA ASP A 130 -15.91 -0.19 7.67
C ASP A 130 -14.85 0.34 8.67
N ASN A 131 -15.31 1.02 9.70
CA ASN A 131 -14.44 1.62 10.73
C ASN A 131 -13.77 0.60 11.67
N LYS A 132 -14.03 -0.71 11.51
CA LYS A 132 -13.43 -1.78 12.31
C LYS A 132 -12.21 -2.38 11.62
N ASN A 133 -12.05 -2.12 10.32
CA ASN A 133 -10.87 -2.58 9.61
C ASN A 133 -9.63 -1.86 10.11
N GLN A 134 -8.51 -2.58 10.17
CA GLN A 134 -7.22 -1.93 10.40
C GLN A 134 -6.92 -1.00 9.22
N PHE A 135 -6.66 0.28 9.54
CA PHE A 135 -6.28 1.29 8.57
C PHE A 135 -4.89 1.83 8.90
N SER A 136 -3.96 1.68 7.97
CA SER A 136 -2.58 2.16 8.11
C SER A 136 -2.30 3.20 7.03
N PHE A 137 -1.68 4.30 7.44
CA PHE A 137 -1.39 5.43 6.55
C PHE A 137 0.03 5.93 6.81
N GLU A 138 0.92 5.81 5.82
CA GLU A 138 2.27 6.34 5.92
C GLU A 138 2.24 7.86 5.84
N ALA A 139 2.95 8.51 6.75
CA ALA A 139 2.99 9.96 6.85
C ALA A 139 4.38 10.50 7.14
N GLU A 140 4.72 11.60 6.48
CA GLU A 140 5.84 12.43 6.85
C GLU A 140 5.37 13.48 7.88
N PRO A 141 6.11 13.70 8.99
CA PRO A 141 5.67 14.62 10.05
C PRO A 141 5.33 16.04 9.58
N LEU A 142 6.02 16.52 8.53
CA LEU A 142 5.80 17.88 8.00
C LEU A 142 4.58 17.99 7.06
N THR A 143 4.00 16.87 6.63
CA THR A 143 2.92 16.85 5.63
C THR A 143 1.59 16.38 6.20
N ILE A 144 1.61 15.82 7.42
CA ILE A 144 0.39 15.39 8.11
C ILE A 144 -0.29 16.56 8.82
N SER A 145 -1.62 16.59 8.78
CA SER A 145 -2.44 17.54 9.53
C SER A 145 -3.55 16.82 10.27
N ARG A 146 -4.11 17.47 11.30
CA ARG A 146 -5.22 16.91 12.07
C ARG A 146 -6.46 16.63 11.21
N SER A 147 -6.69 17.42 10.15
CA SER A 147 -7.81 17.24 9.22
C SER A 147 -7.68 16.02 8.31
N LYS A 148 -6.48 15.47 8.18
CA LYS A 148 -6.22 14.26 7.36
C LYS A 148 -6.33 12.96 8.17
N LEU A 149 -6.41 13.07 9.48
CA LEU A 149 -6.56 11.95 10.43
C LEU A 149 -8.03 11.77 10.82
#